data_7e3a4611cebd5caa586013287ea9bae7
#
_entry.id   7e3a4611cebd5caa586013287ea9bae7
#
_cell.length_a   1.000
_cell.length_b   1.000
_cell.length_c   1.000
_cell.angle_alpha   90.00
_cell.angle_beta   90.00
_cell.angle_gamma   90.00
#
_symmetry.space_group_name_H-M   'P 1'
#
loop_
_entity.id
_entity.type
_entity.pdbx_description
1 polymer ?
#
loop_
_entity_poly.entity_id
_entity_poly.type
_entity_poly.pdbx_seq_one_letter_code
_entity_poly.pdbx_strand_id
1 'polypeptide(L)'
;MPDIRVRGFAGSINSPNPFWLASAPPTNTGEMIMRAFDAGWGGAVWKTIGEPITNVSSRYSATDWNGMRMMGFNNIELISDRSIETNLREMTEVKKRYPQNAVIASLMVASDRETWHEIVVRTEDAGADGLELNFGCPHGMSERGMGSAVGQVPEYAQMITEWVKEKARTPVLVKLTPNITDIRAVARAAKRGGADGLSAINTIN
;
A
#
# COMPACT_ATOMS: atom_id res chain seq x y z
N MET A 1 7.80 30.78 6.87
CA MET A 1 8.06 29.53 6.11
C MET A 1 6.89 29.26 5.20
N PRO A 2 7.08 28.66 4.02
CA PRO A 2 5.94 28.31 3.15
C PRO A 2 5.02 27.32 3.86
N ASP A 3 3.72 27.39 3.57
CA ASP A 3 2.76 26.39 4.04
C ASP A 3 2.94 25.11 3.23
N ILE A 4 3.38 24.03 3.87
CA ILE A 4 3.62 22.72 3.24
C ILE A 4 2.53 21.69 3.58
N ARG A 5 1.43 22.13 4.21
CA ARG A 5 0.32 21.23 4.53
C ARG A 5 -0.35 20.73 3.26
N VAL A 6 -0.66 19.43 3.24
CA VAL A 6 -1.50 18.84 2.19
C VAL A 6 -2.96 19.04 2.58
N ARG A 7 -3.76 19.54 1.65
CA ARG A 7 -5.19 19.77 1.86
C ARG A 7 -5.98 19.22 0.67
N GLY A 8 -6.90 18.32 0.96
CA GLY A 8 -7.79 17.75 -0.05
C GLY A 8 -7.10 16.93 -1.14
N PHE A 9 -5.95 16.30 -0.84
CA PHE A 9 -5.32 15.40 -1.81
C PHE A 9 -6.28 14.27 -2.16
N ALA A 10 -6.38 13.96 -3.45
CA ALA A 10 -7.33 12.98 -4.00
C ALA A 10 -8.80 13.23 -3.57
N GLY A 11 -9.16 14.46 -3.20
CA GLY A 11 -10.50 14.89 -2.81
C GLY A 11 -10.66 15.21 -1.31
N SER A 12 -10.08 14.44 -0.39
CA SER A 12 -10.33 14.64 1.05
C SER A 12 -9.12 14.44 1.97
N ILE A 13 -8.02 13.83 1.51
CA ILE A 13 -6.88 13.51 2.39
C ILE A 13 -6.13 14.79 2.78
N ASN A 14 -5.92 14.96 4.08
CA ASN A 14 -5.16 16.06 4.64
C ASN A 14 -3.98 15.54 5.44
N SER A 15 -2.87 16.30 5.46
CA SER A 15 -1.73 16.00 6.32
C SER A 15 -0.90 17.24 6.63
N PRO A 16 -0.13 17.24 7.74
CA PRO A 16 0.72 18.37 8.13
C PRO A 16 1.77 18.75 7.09
N ASN A 17 2.22 17.79 6.28
CA ASN A 17 3.20 17.96 5.21
C ASN A 17 3.10 16.82 4.19
N PRO A 18 3.73 16.91 3.01
CA PRO A 18 3.64 15.92 1.94
C PRO A 18 4.56 14.71 2.10
N PHE A 19 5.32 14.60 3.19
CA PHE A 19 6.27 13.52 3.40
C PHE A 19 5.57 12.37 4.13
N TRP A 20 5.29 11.30 3.40
CA TRP A 20 4.61 10.12 3.91
C TRP A 20 5.50 8.88 3.80
N LEU A 21 5.43 8.02 4.81
CA LEU A 21 6.04 6.69 4.72
C LEU A 21 5.25 5.83 3.74
N ALA A 22 5.95 5.18 2.82
CA ALA A 22 5.35 4.18 1.94
C ALA A 22 5.02 2.90 2.69
N SER A 23 4.10 2.09 2.14
CA SER A 23 3.80 0.74 2.63
C SER A 23 5.06 -0.13 2.55
N ALA A 24 5.67 -0.38 3.71
CA ALA A 24 6.97 -1.06 3.85
C ALA A 24 7.14 -1.54 5.32
N PRO A 25 8.22 -2.25 5.68
CA PRO A 25 8.47 -2.67 7.06
C PRO A 25 8.32 -1.57 8.12
N PRO A 26 8.74 -0.31 7.90
CA PRO A 26 8.56 0.75 8.89
C PRO A 26 7.10 1.12 9.21
N THR A 27 6.14 0.63 8.44
CA THR A 27 4.71 0.89 8.64
C THR A 27 3.93 -0.39 9.00
N ASN A 28 4.62 -1.42 9.52
CA ASN A 28 4.00 -2.71 9.85
C ASN A 28 3.22 -2.70 11.18
N THR A 29 3.49 -1.75 12.06
CA THR A 29 2.78 -1.64 13.35
C THR A 29 2.37 -0.20 13.65
N GLY A 30 1.31 -0.04 14.44
CA GLY A 30 0.88 1.26 14.91
C GLY A 30 1.96 1.99 15.70
N GLU A 31 2.75 1.28 16.51
CA GLU A 31 3.87 1.87 17.24
C GLU A 31 4.91 2.50 16.31
N MET A 32 5.32 1.78 15.25
CA MET A 32 6.29 2.30 14.27
C MET A 32 5.75 3.56 13.59
N ILE A 33 4.48 3.57 13.21
CA ILE A 33 3.83 4.73 12.58
C ILE A 33 3.75 5.90 13.55
N MET A 34 3.37 5.68 14.81
CA MET A 34 3.32 6.73 15.82
C MET A 34 4.69 7.35 16.05
N ARG A 35 5.75 6.54 16.13
CA ARG A 35 7.14 7.04 16.23
C ARG A 35 7.55 7.89 15.02
N ALA A 36 7.11 7.52 13.83
CA ALA A 36 7.35 8.32 12.63
C ALA A 36 6.61 9.67 12.70
N PHE A 37 5.37 9.67 13.17
CA PHE A 37 4.59 10.91 13.34
C PHE A 37 5.21 11.82 14.40
N ASP A 38 5.69 11.26 15.52
CA ASP A 38 6.45 12.00 16.53
C ASP A 38 7.74 12.60 15.95
N ALA A 39 8.36 11.94 14.96
CA ALA A 39 9.52 12.44 14.23
C ALA A 39 9.18 13.45 13.13
N GLY A 40 7.90 13.79 12.93
CA GLY A 40 7.45 14.84 12.01
C GLY A 40 6.96 14.37 10.63
N TRP A 41 6.80 13.07 10.39
CA TRP A 41 6.18 12.59 9.16
C TRP A 41 4.71 13.01 9.07
N GLY A 42 4.28 13.49 7.89
CA GLY A 42 2.93 13.98 7.65
C GLY A 42 1.89 12.87 7.48
N GLY A 43 2.30 11.71 7.01
CA GLY A 43 1.42 10.57 6.80
C GLY A 43 2.17 9.25 6.71
N ALA A 44 1.39 8.17 6.63
CA ALA A 44 1.92 6.84 6.42
C ALA A 44 0.93 5.99 5.61
N VAL A 45 1.48 5.19 4.70
CA VAL A 45 0.75 4.11 4.06
C VAL A 45 1.03 2.83 4.86
N TRP A 46 0.00 2.28 5.46
CA TRP A 46 0.11 1.07 6.29
C TRP A 46 0.69 -0.10 5.49
N LYS A 47 1.51 -0.94 6.14
CA LYS A 47 2.00 -2.19 5.52
C LYS A 47 0.81 -2.97 4.97
N THR A 48 0.91 -3.41 3.71
CA THR A 48 -0.22 -4.02 3.00
C THR A 48 -0.95 -5.08 3.84
N ILE A 49 -2.23 -4.87 4.02
CA ILE A 49 -3.16 -5.71 4.78
C ILE A 49 -3.82 -6.71 3.83
N GLY A 50 -3.91 -7.94 4.27
CA GLY A 50 -4.56 -9.04 3.58
C GLY A 50 -4.44 -10.31 4.42
N GLU A 51 -4.60 -11.47 3.83
CA GLU A 51 -4.34 -12.73 4.52
C GLU A 51 -2.86 -12.79 4.95
N PRO A 52 -2.56 -12.97 6.25
CA PRO A 52 -1.20 -12.85 6.77
C PRO A 52 -0.23 -13.83 6.12
N ILE A 53 0.96 -13.35 5.78
CA ILE A 53 2.03 -14.18 5.21
C ILE A 53 3.31 -13.96 5.99
N THR A 54 3.86 -15.03 6.56
CA THR A 54 5.14 -14.99 7.23
C THR A 54 6.28 -15.02 6.22
N ASN A 55 7.12 -13.99 6.24
CA ASN A 55 8.33 -13.94 5.42
C ASN A 55 9.45 -14.72 6.08
N VAL A 56 9.91 -15.77 5.43
CA VAL A 56 11.00 -16.66 5.90
C VAL A 56 12.31 -16.49 5.12
N SER A 57 12.36 -15.59 4.14
CA SER A 57 13.51 -15.43 3.27
C SER A 57 14.45 -14.33 3.77
N SER A 58 15.76 -14.48 3.50
CA SER A 58 16.76 -13.46 3.81
C SER A 58 16.71 -12.32 2.80
N ARG A 59 16.85 -11.08 3.29
CA ARG A 59 17.02 -9.85 2.47
C ARG A 59 18.44 -9.64 2.02
N TYR A 60 19.36 -10.45 2.49
CA TYR A 60 20.79 -10.31 2.24
C TYR A 60 21.27 -11.53 1.46
N SER A 61 22.07 -11.26 0.45
CA SER A 61 22.83 -12.27 -0.28
C SER A 61 24.31 -11.87 -0.29
N ALA A 62 25.18 -12.83 -0.45
CA ALA A 62 26.59 -12.56 -0.63
C ALA A 62 27.15 -13.41 -1.76
N THR A 63 28.02 -12.83 -2.54
CA THR A 63 28.79 -13.53 -3.60
C THR A 63 30.24 -13.06 -3.56
N ASP A 64 31.16 -13.94 -3.96
CA ASP A 64 32.56 -13.58 -4.08
C ASP A 64 32.87 -13.22 -5.56
N TRP A 65 33.46 -12.06 -5.77
CA TRP A 65 33.87 -11.58 -7.08
C TRP A 65 35.31 -11.06 -7.03
N ASN A 66 36.20 -11.66 -7.82
CA ASN A 66 37.63 -11.29 -7.84
C ASN A 66 38.26 -11.25 -6.45
N GLY A 67 37.96 -12.22 -5.58
CA GLY A 67 38.51 -12.29 -4.22
C GLY A 67 37.91 -11.29 -3.22
N MET A 68 36.92 -10.50 -3.63
CA MET A 68 36.18 -9.59 -2.74
C MET A 68 34.79 -10.14 -2.46
N ARG A 69 34.39 -10.11 -1.19
CA ARG A 69 33.04 -10.46 -0.80
C ARG A 69 32.10 -9.29 -1.04
N MET A 70 31.15 -9.47 -1.93
CA MET A 70 30.12 -8.49 -2.24
C MET A 70 28.81 -8.88 -1.55
N MET A 71 28.14 -7.89 -0.97
CA MET A 71 26.80 -8.06 -0.40
C MET A 71 25.74 -7.48 -1.33
N GLY A 72 24.71 -8.27 -1.58
CA GLY A 72 23.49 -7.84 -2.26
C GLY A 72 22.36 -7.61 -1.27
N PHE A 73 21.50 -6.64 -1.57
CA PHE A 73 20.27 -6.37 -0.84
C PHE A 73 19.09 -6.67 -1.75
N ASN A 74 18.16 -7.49 -1.25
CA ASN A 74 16.94 -7.82 -1.96
C ASN A 74 15.73 -7.23 -1.23
N ASN A 75 14.78 -6.68 -1.99
CA ASN A 75 13.44 -6.48 -1.48
C ASN A 75 12.61 -7.75 -1.73
N ILE A 76 12.40 -8.52 -0.68
CA ILE A 76 11.57 -9.74 -0.67
C ILE A 76 10.41 -9.59 0.30
N GLU A 77 10.02 -8.35 0.59
CA GLU A 77 8.92 -8.05 1.50
C GLU A 77 7.58 -8.52 0.94
N LEU A 78 6.92 -9.35 1.73
CA LEU A 78 5.54 -9.75 1.51
C LEU A 78 4.59 -8.74 2.18
N ILE A 79 3.30 -9.03 2.17
CA ILE A 79 2.30 -8.26 2.92
C ILE A 79 2.49 -8.45 4.44
N SER A 80 1.65 -7.82 5.26
CA SER A 80 1.70 -7.95 6.71
C SER A 80 1.63 -9.42 7.14
N ASP A 81 2.47 -9.80 8.09
CA ASP A 81 2.44 -11.08 8.79
C ASP A 81 1.48 -11.09 9.99
N ARG A 82 0.74 -10.01 10.18
CA ARG A 82 -0.19 -9.78 11.29
C ARG A 82 -1.63 -9.91 10.82
N SER A 83 -2.51 -10.37 11.71
CA SER A 83 -3.93 -10.53 11.37
C SER A 83 -4.57 -9.21 10.96
N ILE A 84 -5.61 -9.27 10.14
CA ILE A 84 -6.39 -8.10 9.71
C ILE A 84 -6.92 -7.38 10.96
N GLU A 85 -7.46 -8.10 11.93
CA GLU A 85 -8.03 -7.53 13.17
C GLU A 85 -6.99 -6.74 13.97
N THR A 86 -5.77 -7.26 14.05
CA THR A 86 -4.67 -6.58 14.75
C THR A 86 -4.28 -5.28 14.04
N ASN A 87 -4.15 -5.32 12.71
CA ASN A 87 -3.85 -4.14 11.92
C ASN A 87 -4.95 -3.06 12.07
N LEU A 88 -6.22 -3.44 11.95
CA LEU A 88 -7.34 -2.51 12.04
C LEU A 88 -7.48 -1.88 13.45
N ARG A 89 -7.31 -2.67 14.50
CA ARG A 89 -7.31 -2.16 15.88
C ARG A 89 -6.22 -1.11 16.08
N GLU A 90 -4.99 -1.41 15.67
CA GLU A 90 -3.87 -0.47 15.81
C GLU A 90 -4.05 0.77 14.93
N MET A 91 -4.63 0.63 13.74
CA MET A 91 -4.97 1.77 12.89
C MET A 91 -5.95 2.72 13.59
N THR A 92 -6.98 2.18 14.24
CA THR A 92 -7.92 2.96 15.04
C THR A 92 -7.21 3.73 16.17
N GLU A 93 -6.26 3.09 16.85
CA GLU A 93 -5.48 3.73 17.92
C GLU A 93 -4.59 4.86 17.38
N VAL A 94 -3.92 4.63 16.25
CA VAL A 94 -3.10 5.64 15.57
C VAL A 94 -3.95 6.84 15.18
N LYS A 95 -5.10 6.63 14.56
CA LYS A 95 -5.98 7.74 14.14
C LYS A 95 -6.54 8.54 15.32
N LYS A 96 -6.87 7.89 16.43
CA LYS A 96 -7.29 8.59 17.66
C LYS A 96 -6.19 9.51 18.19
N ARG A 97 -4.94 9.06 18.18
CA ARG A 97 -3.80 9.79 18.73
C ARG A 97 -3.26 10.87 17.78
N TYR A 98 -3.32 10.62 16.48
CA TYR A 98 -2.78 11.49 15.43
C TYR A 98 -3.85 11.85 14.38
N PRO A 99 -4.91 12.56 14.76
CA PRO A 99 -6.04 12.83 13.87
C PRO A 99 -5.68 13.71 12.67
N GLN A 100 -4.58 14.47 12.75
CA GLN A 100 -4.13 15.37 11.69
C GLN A 100 -3.21 14.70 10.65
N ASN A 101 -2.65 13.53 10.98
CA ASN A 101 -1.76 12.80 10.09
C ASN A 101 -2.56 11.89 9.17
N ALA A 102 -2.13 11.81 7.90
CA ALA A 102 -2.77 10.92 6.94
C ALA A 102 -2.40 9.45 7.23
N VAL A 103 -3.40 8.59 7.32
CA VAL A 103 -3.23 7.14 7.41
C VAL A 103 -3.93 6.49 6.22
N ILE A 104 -3.15 5.93 5.32
CA ILE A 104 -3.64 5.24 4.14
C ILE A 104 -3.51 3.74 4.35
N ALA A 105 -4.57 2.99 4.11
CA ALA A 105 -4.53 1.53 4.20
C ALA A 105 -4.12 0.92 2.86
N SER A 106 -2.96 0.26 2.82
CA SER A 106 -2.57 -0.53 1.66
C SER A 106 -3.23 -1.91 1.73
N LEU A 107 -3.91 -2.31 0.67
CA LEU A 107 -4.73 -3.51 0.62
C LEU A 107 -4.29 -4.44 -0.52
N MET A 108 -4.29 -5.75 -0.23
CA MET A 108 -4.13 -6.79 -1.24
C MET A 108 -4.82 -8.07 -0.76
N VAL A 109 -5.96 -8.38 -1.34
CA VAL A 109 -6.77 -9.56 -1.03
C VAL A 109 -7.05 -10.36 -2.30
N ALA A 110 -7.70 -11.51 -2.17
CA ALA A 110 -8.10 -12.34 -3.31
C ALA A 110 -8.90 -11.53 -4.34
N SER A 111 -8.77 -11.90 -5.61
CA SER A 111 -9.44 -11.20 -6.72
C SER A 111 -10.91 -11.64 -6.83
N ASP A 112 -11.66 -11.42 -5.76
CA ASP A 112 -13.11 -11.57 -5.74
C ASP A 112 -13.78 -10.33 -5.14
N ARG A 113 -14.99 -10.03 -5.63
CA ARG A 113 -15.67 -8.76 -5.36
C ARG A 113 -16.10 -8.63 -3.90
N GLU A 114 -16.60 -9.70 -3.30
CA GLU A 114 -17.08 -9.70 -1.92
C GLU A 114 -15.93 -9.46 -0.94
N THR A 115 -14.81 -10.12 -1.12
CA THR A 115 -13.61 -9.94 -0.29
C THR A 115 -13.09 -8.50 -0.37
N TRP A 116 -13.07 -7.89 -1.56
CA TRP A 116 -12.71 -6.48 -1.71
C TRP A 116 -13.71 -5.56 -1.03
N HIS A 117 -15.01 -5.82 -1.16
CA HIS A 117 -16.05 -5.02 -0.48
C HIS A 117 -15.92 -5.08 1.03
N GLU A 118 -15.69 -6.28 1.59
CA GLU A 118 -15.54 -6.46 3.04
C GLU A 118 -14.33 -5.69 3.58
N ILE A 119 -13.15 -5.89 2.97
CA ILE A 119 -11.92 -5.28 3.49
C ILE A 119 -11.94 -3.76 3.38
N VAL A 120 -12.54 -3.20 2.34
CA VAL A 120 -12.73 -1.75 2.17
C VAL A 120 -13.53 -1.17 3.32
N VAL A 121 -14.72 -1.72 3.60
CA VAL A 121 -15.60 -1.23 4.67
C VAL A 121 -14.90 -1.32 6.03
N ARG A 122 -14.32 -2.47 6.34
CA ARG A 122 -13.61 -2.69 7.62
C ARG A 122 -12.46 -1.73 7.84
N THR A 123 -11.72 -1.43 6.78
CA THR A 123 -10.55 -0.56 6.86
C THR A 123 -10.95 0.90 7.04
N GLU A 124 -11.98 1.35 6.34
CA GLU A 124 -12.54 2.69 6.52
C GLU A 124 -13.17 2.89 7.91
N ASP A 125 -13.86 1.86 8.42
CA ASP A 125 -14.43 1.89 9.77
C ASP A 125 -13.33 1.92 10.86
N ALA A 126 -12.13 1.41 10.57
CA ALA A 126 -10.96 1.56 11.42
C ALA A 126 -10.33 2.96 11.38
N GLY A 127 -10.79 3.84 10.48
CA GLY A 127 -10.40 5.24 10.41
C GLY A 127 -9.33 5.57 9.35
N ALA A 128 -9.14 4.74 8.34
CA ALA A 128 -8.28 5.09 7.22
C ALA A 128 -8.77 6.35 6.50
N ASP A 129 -7.86 7.28 6.18
CA ASP A 129 -8.16 8.50 5.41
C ASP A 129 -8.23 8.24 3.90
N GLY A 130 -7.76 7.08 3.46
CA GLY A 130 -7.79 6.62 2.07
C GLY A 130 -7.28 5.18 1.94
N LEU A 131 -7.45 4.63 0.76
CA LEU A 131 -7.06 3.27 0.43
C LEU A 131 -5.96 3.28 -0.63
N GLU A 132 -4.98 2.39 -0.53
CA GLU A 132 -4.00 2.11 -1.58
C GLU A 132 -4.14 0.67 -2.04
N LEU A 133 -4.54 0.44 -3.30
CA LEU A 133 -4.63 -0.89 -3.88
C LEU A 133 -3.25 -1.33 -4.34
N ASN A 134 -2.70 -2.37 -3.71
CA ASN A 134 -1.37 -2.87 -4.02
C ASN A 134 -1.39 -3.82 -5.22
N PHE A 135 -1.32 -3.27 -6.43
CA PHE A 135 -1.22 -4.02 -7.68
C PHE A 135 0.23 -4.23 -8.14
N GLY A 136 1.17 -4.15 -7.22
CA GLY A 136 2.58 -4.16 -7.61
C GLY A 136 3.46 -5.19 -6.94
N CYS A 137 2.99 -5.89 -5.89
CA CYS A 137 3.81 -6.85 -5.18
C CYS A 137 4.19 -8.03 -6.10
N PRO A 138 5.49 -8.23 -6.41
CA PRO A 138 5.91 -9.27 -7.34
C PRO A 138 6.10 -10.63 -6.68
N HIS A 139 6.13 -10.70 -5.34
CA HIS A 139 6.56 -11.87 -4.60
C HIS A 139 5.38 -12.72 -4.12
N GLY A 140 5.33 -14.00 -4.51
CA GLY A 140 4.47 -15.03 -3.91
C GLY A 140 2.96 -14.88 -4.04
N MET A 141 2.48 -13.68 -4.39
CA MET A 141 1.06 -13.37 -4.50
C MET A 141 0.55 -13.38 -5.95
N SER A 142 1.45 -13.21 -6.92
CA SER A 142 1.11 -13.29 -8.33
C SER A 142 0.61 -14.67 -8.74
N GLU A 143 1.16 -15.74 -8.15
CA GLU A 143 0.71 -17.11 -8.35
C GLU A 143 -0.73 -17.34 -7.85
N ARG A 144 -1.20 -16.48 -6.94
CA ARG A 144 -2.57 -16.48 -6.42
C ARG A 144 -3.48 -15.47 -7.15
N GLY A 145 -3.03 -14.90 -8.27
CA GLY A 145 -3.79 -13.90 -9.02
C GLY A 145 -3.90 -12.53 -8.35
N MET A 146 -2.95 -12.18 -7.46
CA MET A 146 -2.93 -10.92 -6.72
C MET A 146 -1.67 -10.10 -7.03
N GLY A 147 -1.58 -8.89 -6.51
CA GLY A 147 -0.39 -8.05 -6.64
C GLY A 147 -0.04 -7.75 -8.09
N SER A 148 1.18 -8.11 -8.53
CA SER A 148 1.65 -7.84 -9.88
C SER A 148 0.86 -8.58 -10.98
N ALA A 149 0.22 -9.71 -10.68
CA ALA A 149 -0.67 -10.39 -11.63
C ALA A 149 -1.86 -9.50 -12.02
N VAL A 150 -2.37 -8.70 -11.09
CA VAL A 150 -3.38 -7.67 -11.36
C VAL A 150 -2.75 -6.47 -12.06
N GLY A 151 -1.63 -5.97 -11.53
CA GLY A 151 -0.99 -4.76 -12.03
C GLY A 151 -0.33 -4.87 -13.40
N GLN A 152 -0.17 -6.07 -13.93
CA GLN A 152 0.34 -6.32 -15.28
C GLN A 152 -0.78 -6.46 -16.32
N VAL A 153 -2.03 -6.52 -15.90
CA VAL A 153 -3.21 -6.69 -16.77
C VAL A 153 -4.16 -5.50 -16.57
N PRO A 154 -4.20 -4.54 -17.51
CA PRO A 154 -5.00 -3.33 -17.38
C PRO A 154 -6.47 -3.59 -17.06
N GLU A 155 -7.06 -4.63 -17.66
CA GLU A 155 -8.46 -5.00 -17.48
C GLU A 155 -8.75 -5.44 -16.03
N TYR A 156 -7.84 -6.19 -15.42
CA TYR A 156 -7.98 -6.60 -14.01
C TYR A 156 -7.79 -5.41 -13.07
N ALA A 157 -6.80 -4.55 -13.36
CA ALA A 157 -6.61 -3.33 -12.58
C ALA A 157 -7.85 -2.41 -12.61
N GLN A 158 -8.48 -2.26 -13.77
CA GLN A 158 -9.73 -1.51 -13.91
C GLN A 158 -10.85 -2.17 -13.12
N MET A 159 -11.12 -3.44 -13.35
CA MET A 159 -12.22 -4.21 -12.75
C MET A 159 -12.16 -4.18 -11.21
N ILE A 160 -10.99 -4.47 -10.62
CA ILE A 160 -10.85 -4.47 -9.16
C ILE A 160 -10.99 -3.05 -8.61
N THR A 161 -10.48 -2.05 -9.31
CA THR A 161 -10.67 -0.65 -8.90
C THR A 161 -12.16 -0.26 -8.91
N GLU A 162 -12.94 -0.71 -9.92
CA GLU A 162 -14.38 -0.52 -9.96
C GLU A 162 -15.08 -1.17 -8.75
N TRP A 163 -14.76 -2.42 -8.40
CA TRP A 163 -15.30 -3.10 -7.23
C TRP A 163 -15.04 -2.33 -5.93
N VAL A 164 -13.80 -1.85 -5.76
CA VAL A 164 -13.45 -1.05 -4.59
C VAL A 164 -14.24 0.25 -4.54
N LYS A 165 -14.35 0.94 -5.67
CA LYS A 165 -15.08 2.22 -5.77
C LYS A 165 -16.59 2.09 -5.52
N GLU A 166 -17.18 0.91 -5.69
CA GLU A 166 -18.58 0.67 -5.33
C GLU A 166 -18.87 0.81 -3.84
N LYS A 167 -17.86 0.61 -2.98
CA LYS A 167 -18.00 0.64 -1.52
C LYS A 167 -17.18 1.73 -0.85
N ALA A 168 -16.09 2.18 -1.48
CA ALA A 168 -15.19 3.16 -0.89
C ALA A 168 -15.89 4.51 -0.66
N ARG A 169 -15.75 5.00 0.56
CA ARG A 169 -16.19 6.34 1.02
C ARG A 169 -15.02 7.32 1.05
N THR A 170 -13.80 6.79 1.07
CA THR A 170 -12.55 7.54 1.10
C THR A 170 -11.83 7.44 -0.25
N PRO A 171 -10.85 8.32 -0.52
CA PRO A 171 -10.10 8.26 -1.76
C PRO A 171 -9.39 6.93 -1.98
N VAL A 172 -9.38 6.47 -3.23
CA VAL A 172 -8.74 5.24 -3.67
C VAL A 172 -7.53 5.56 -4.54
N LEU A 173 -6.36 5.17 -4.07
CA LEU A 173 -5.09 5.23 -4.78
C LEU A 173 -4.76 3.86 -5.36
N VAL A 174 -4.20 3.79 -6.56
CA VAL A 174 -3.70 2.53 -7.14
C VAL A 174 -2.19 2.59 -7.21
N LYS A 175 -1.53 1.64 -6.52
CA LYS A 175 -0.07 1.51 -6.57
C LYS A 175 0.36 0.63 -7.73
N LEU A 176 1.11 1.25 -8.63
CA LEU A 176 1.52 0.66 -9.90
C LEU A 176 2.79 -0.18 -9.76
N THR A 177 2.88 -1.26 -10.53
CA THR A 177 4.12 -2.02 -10.73
C THR A 177 4.98 -1.37 -11.81
N PRO A 178 6.32 -1.30 -11.63
CA PRO A 178 7.23 -0.90 -12.70
C PRO A 178 7.54 -2.04 -13.67
N ASN A 179 7.18 -3.29 -13.32
CA ASN A 179 7.56 -4.51 -14.04
C ASN A 179 6.57 -4.80 -15.18
N ILE A 180 6.40 -3.84 -16.06
CA ILE A 180 5.50 -3.88 -17.23
C ILE A 180 6.09 -3.01 -18.34
N THR A 181 5.83 -3.35 -19.59
CA THR A 181 6.34 -2.63 -20.76
C THR A 181 5.84 -1.18 -20.85
N ASP A 182 4.57 -0.94 -20.51
CA ASP A 182 3.97 0.40 -20.50
C ASP A 182 3.08 0.60 -19.28
N ILE A 183 3.65 1.22 -18.25
CA ILE A 183 2.94 1.56 -16.99
C ILE A 183 1.72 2.46 -17.22
N ARG A 184 1.72 3.27 -18.30
CA ARG A 184 0.63 4.18 -18.62
C ARG A 184 -0.65 3.43 -18.98
N ALA A 185 -0.56 2.21 -19.51
CA ALA A 185 -1.73 1.39 -19.83
C ALA A 185 -2.53 1.07 -18.56
N VAL A 186 -1.83 0.60 -17.51
CA VAL A 186 -2.45 0.30 -16.22
C VAL A 186 -2.92 1.56 -15.49
N ALA A 187 -2.14 2.65 -15.55
CA ALA A 187 -2.53 3.93 -14.97
C ALA A 187 -3.85 4.45 -15.55
N ARG A 188 -4.02 4.36 -16.88
CA ARG A 188 -5.27 4.72 -17.55
C ARG A 188 -6.43 3.78 -17.20
N ALA A 189 -6.14 2.49 -17.02
CA ALA A 189 -7.14 1.51 -16.61
C ALA A 189 -7.62 1.79 -15.18
N ALA A 190 -6.71 2.02 -14.23
CA ALA A 190 -7.05 2.44 -12.87
C ALA A 190 -7.92 3.71 -12.86
N LYS A 191 -7.57 4.71 -13.68
CA LYS A 191 -8.38 5.93 -13.84
C LYS A 191 -9.78 5.61 -14.36
N ARG A 192 -9.92 4.75 -15.38
CA ARG A 192 -11.25 4.34 -15.87
C ARG A 192 -12.05 3.59 -14.81
N GLY A 193 -11.38 2.80 -13.95
CA GLY A 193 -11.99 2.14 -12.80
C GLY A 193 -12.40 3.09 -11.67
N GLY A 194 -12.11 4.38 -11.78
CA GLY A 194 -12.52 5.41 -10.83
C GLY A 194 -11.49 5.72 -9.74
N ALA A 195 -10.22 5.33 -9.91
CA ALA A 195 -9.18 5.71 -8.97
C ALA A 195 -9.06 7.24 -8.84
N ASP A 196 -8.95 7.71 -7.60
CA ASP A 196 -8.81 9.14 -7.27
C ASP A 196 -7.36 9.61 -7.38
N GLY A 197 -6.41 8.66 -7.37
CA GLY A 197 -4.99 8.94 -7.54
C GLY A 197 -4.17 7.68 -7.83
N LEU A 198 -2.89 7.91 -8.08
CA LEU A 198 -1.93 6.84 -8.35
C LEU A 198 -0.75 6.98 -7.40
N SER A 199 -0.19 5.87 -6.96
CA SER A 199 1.11 5.83 -6.32
C SER A 199 2.10 5.02 -7.19
N ALA A 200 3.34 5.47 -7.23
CA ALA A 200 4.40 4.86 -8.03
C ALA A 200 5.71 4.92 -7.23
N ILE A 201 6.42 3.89 -7.26
CA ILE A 201 6.26 2.57 -7.87
C ILE A 201 6.49 1.49 -6.82
N ASN A 202 6.07 0.26 -7.09
CA ASN A 202 6.44 -0.91 -6.29
C ASN A 202 7.87 -1.38 -6.65
N THR A 203 8.28 -2.54 -6.15
CA THR A 203 9.61 -3.13 -6.35
C THR A 203 9.94 -3.36 -7.82
N ILE A 204 11.15 -3.00 -8.22
CA ILE A 204 11.74 -3.35 -9.52
C ILE A 204 12.33 -4.75 -9.40
N ASN A 205 11.99 -5.64 -10.32
CA ASN A 205 12.58 -6.97 -10.49
C ASN A 205 13.76 -6.91 -11.46
#